data_05ac6f00bf602560b512fae0d684851d
#
_entry.id   05ac6f00bf602560b512fae0d684851d
#
_cell.length_a   1.000
_cell.length_b   1.000
_cell.length_c   1.000
_cell.angle_alpha   90.00
_cell.angle_beta   90.00
_cell.angle_gamma   90.00
#
_symmetry.space_group_name_H-M   'P 1'
#
loop_
_entity.id
_entity.type
_entity.pdbx_description
1 polymer ?
#
loop_
_entity_poly.entity_id
_entity_poly.type
_entity_poly.pdbx_seq_one_letter_code
_entity_poly.pdbx_strand_id
1 'polypeptide(L)'
;DCDGHIAFVYKNASEIGELGDNTQVIRSAIRDDELLHQAMAEPLAQVIVVGHTRWASVGVISEANAHPVDSQQITANDHPHVAAVLNGDIDNYMDLTELRNLEIAPEITTDAKVIPTLLSNQLAGTTNQIEAFRATVSNFEGSMAIVSHNAEQPHKLSLALRGSGQALY
;
A
#
# COMPACT_ATOMS: atom_id res chain seq x y z
N ASP A 1 17.92 -23.46 3.28
CA ASP A 1 17.68 -22.16 2.65
C ASP A 1 16.18 -21.88 2.75
N CYS A 2 15.79 -21.04 3.68
CA CYS A 2 14.40 -20.55 3.74
C CYS A 2 14.37 -19.26 2.93
N ASP A 3 13.88 -19.31 1.71
CA ASP A 3 13.48 -18.13 0.94
C ASP A 3 12.19 -17.55 1.55
N GLY A 4 12.24 -17.19 2.83
CA GLY A 4 11.15 -16.56 3.54
C GLY A 4 11.32 -15.06 3.54
N HIS A 5 10.22 -14.33 3.42
CA HIS A 5 10.20 -12.90 3.68
C HIS A 5 9.16 -12.57 4.76
N ILE A 6 9.42 -11.50 5.51
CA ILE A 6 8.53 -11.01 6.55
C ILE A 6 8.22 -9.56 6.19
N ALA A 7 6.93 -9.20 6.22
CA ALA A 7 6.48 -7.83 6.07
C ALA A 7 6.09 -7.27 7.44
N PHE A 8 6.63 -6.11 7.79
CA PHE A 8 6.25 -5.35 8.97
C PHE A 8 5.50 -4.11 8.52
N VAL A 9 4.34 -3.86 9.10
CA VAL A 9 3.51 -2.71 8.76
C VAL A 9 3.20 -1.92 10.04
N TYR A 10 3.66 -0.69 10.09
CA TYR A 10 3.39 0.23 11.20
C TYR A 10 2.55 1.38 10.68
N LYS A 11 1.38 1.55 11.26
CA LYS A 11 0.41 2.59 10.89
C LYS A 11 -0.02 3.37 12.13
N ASN A 12 -0.25 4.63 11.97
CA ASN A 12 -0.87 5.46 13.00
C ASN A 12 -1.65 6.60 12.37
N ALA A 13 -2.78 6.94 12.95
CA ALA A 13 -3.60 8.09 12.58
C ALA A 13 -4.05 8.81 13.84
N SER A 14 -3.75 10.11 13.95
CA SER A 14 -4.28 10.95 15.01
C SER A 14 -5.72 11.34 14.71
N GLU A 15 -6.53 11.50 15.75
CA GLU A 15 -7.88 12.05 15.61
C GLU A 15 -7.84 13.51 15.12
N ILE A 16 -8.93 13.93 14.47
CA ILE A 16 -9.06 15.30 13.95
C ILE A 16 -8.95 16.30 15.11
N GLY A 17 -8.00 17.22 15.01
CA GLY A 17 -7.76 18.26 16.02
C GLY A 17 -6.67 17.91 17.06
N GLU A 18 -6.20 16.68 17.09
CA GLU A 18 -4.99 16.32 17.81
C GLU A 18 -3.78 16.41 16.86
N LEU A 19 -2.86 17.30 17.16
CA LEU A 19 -1.52 17.26 16.59
C LEU A 19 -0.80 16.09 17.26
N GLY A 20 -1.20 14.87 16.86
CA GLY A 20 -0.58 13.67 17.38
C GLY A 20 0.85 13.54 16.87
N ASP A 21 1.72 13.04 17.71
CA ASP A 21 3.06 12.69 17.30
C ASP A 21 3.07 11.30 16.64
N ASN A 22 2.34 11.17 15.52
CA ASN A 22 2.26 9.93 14.75
C ASN A 22 3.63 9.36 14.42
N THR A 23 4.59 10.25 14.15
CA THR A 23 5.98 9.86 13.86
C THR A 23 6.64 9.23 15.08
N GLN A 24 6.40 9.78 16.26
CA GLN A 24 6.98 9.23 17.50
C GLN A 24 6.35 7.88 17.86
N VAL A 25 5.04 7.73 17.65
CA VAL A 25 4.34 6.44 17.87
C VAL A 25 4.93 5.36 16.98
N ILE A 26 5.05 5.63 15.67
CA ILE A 26 5.63 4.68 14.71
C ILE A 26 7.10 4.38 15.04
N ARG A 27 7.90 5.40 15.40
CA ARG A 27 9.31 5.18 15.80
C ARG A 27 9.45 4.34 17.06
N SER A 28 8.54 4.50 18.02
CA SER A 28 8.54 3.67 19.23
C SER A 28 8.16 2.23 18.87
N ALA A 29 7.10 2.02 18.09
CA ALA A 29 6.70 0.69 17.66
C ALA A 29 7.83 -0.05 16.91
N ILE A 30 8.52 0.62 15.99
CA ILE A 30 9.69 0.05 15.27
C ILE A 30 10.83 -0.28 16.23
N ARG A 31 11.10 0.59 17.20
CA ARG A 31 12.20 0.40 18.17
C ARG A 31 11.94 -0.77 19.10
N ASP A 32 10.69 -0.97 19.49
CA ASP A 32 10.29 -1.94 20.49
C ASP A 32 9.92 -3.31 19.90
N ASP A 33 9.93 -3.44 18.55
CA ASP A 33 9.62 -4.69 17.85
C ASP A 33 10.84 -5.63 17.81
N GLU A 34 10.87 -6.58 18.74
CA GLU A 34 11.95 -7.57 18.85
C GLU A 34 12.04 -8.47 17.61
N LEU A 35 10.90 -8.81 16.97
CA LEU A 35 10.90 -9.67 15.78
C LEU A 35 11.54 -8.97 14.58
N LEU A 36 11.23 -7.68 14.39
CA LEU A 36 11.90 -6.86 13.37
C LEU A 36 13.42 -6.84 13.60
N HIS A 37 13.86 -6.60 14.84
CA HIS A 37 15.28 -6.56 15.17
C HIS A 37 15.96 -7.90 14.95
N GLN A 38 15.32 -9.01 15.29
CA GLN A 38 15.82 -10.36 14.99
C GLN A 38 15.96 -10.60 13.49
N ALA A 39 14.92 -10.25 12.70
CA ALA A 39 14.96 -10.39 11.25
C ALA A 39 16.08 -9.55 10.61
N MET A 40 16.26 -8.32 11.07
CA MET A 40 17.33 -7.43 10.57
C MET A 40 18.73 -7.84 11.01
N ALA A 41 18.87 -8.62 12.06
CA ALA A 41 20.18 -9.12 12.55
C ALA A 41 20.71 -10.28 11.70
N GLU A 42 19.91 -10.88 10.83
CA GLU A 42 20.35 -11.97 9.95
C GLU A 42 21.39 -11.44 8.94
N PRO A 43 22.57 -12.12 8.82
CA PRO A 43 23.68 -11.60 8.02
C PRO A 43 23.39 -11.38 6.53
N LEU A 44 22.38 -12.05 5.99
CA LEU A 44 22.00 -11.96 4.58
C LEU A 44 20.64 -11.23 4.40
N ALA A 45 20.14 -10.59 5.45
CA ALA A 45 18.89 -9.85 5.37
C ALA A 45 18.98 -8.72 4.33
N GLN A 46 18.01 -8.69 3.44
CA GLN A 46 17.77 -7.56 2.54
C GLN A 46 16.51 -6.83 3.00
N VAL A 47 16.58 -5.52 3.10
CA VAL A 47 15.49 -4.71 3.63
C VAL A 47 15.01 -3.74 2.57
N ILE A 48 13.69 -3.71 2.33
CA ILE A 48 13.02 -2.66 1.58
C ILE A 48 12.13 -1.90 2.55
N VAL A 49 12.24 -0.58 2.54
CA VAL A 49 11.42 0.29 3.39
C VAL A 49 10.58 1.19 2.49
N VAL A 50 9.27 1.21 2.73
CA VAL A 50 8.34 2.16 2.12
C VAL A 50 7.71 2.98 3.23
N GLY A 51 7.90 4.29 3.18
CA GLY A 51 7.32 5.22 4.14
C GLY A 51 6.38 6.22 3.46
N HIS A 52 5.32 6.60 4.15
CA HIS A 52 4.35 7.57 3.64
C HIS A 52 3.79 8.44 4.78
N THR A 53 3.65 9.73 4.51
CA THR A 53 2.89 10.66 5.35
C THR A 53 1.67 11.11 4.54
N ARG A 54 0.47 10.75 5.01
CA ARG A 54 -0.77 11.04 4.31
C ARG A 54 -1.33 12.40 4.73
N TRP A 55 -1.65 13.23 3.73
CA TRP A 55 -2.60 14.32 3.87
C TRP A 55 -3.93 13.83 3.29
N ALA A 56 -4.93 13.62 4.15
CA ALA A 56 -6.19 13.02 3.71
C ALA A 56 -6.99 14.00 2.85
N SER A 57 -7.09 13.76 1.55
CA SER A 57 -8.01 14.42 0.62
C SER A 57 -9.29 13.60 0.46
N VAL A 58 -9.19 12.27 0.43
CA VAL A 58 -10.29 11.33 0.28
C VAL A 58 -10.32 10.35 1.46
N GLY A 59 -11.50 10.10 2.00
CA GLY A 59 -11.74 9.18 3.11
C GLY A 59 -11.49 9.79 4.50
N VAL A 60 -11.95 9.09 5.51
CA VAL A 60 -11.81 9.52 6.91
C VAL A 60 -10.38 9.32 7.41
N ILE A 61 -9.97 10.15 8.38
CA ILE A 61 -8.70 9.97 9.08
C ILE A 61 -8.87 8.82 10.07
N SER A 62 -8.27 7.69 9.75
CA SER A 62 -8.29 6.49 10.59
C SER A 62 -7.08 5.62 10.25
N GLU A 63 -6.75 4.69 11.13
CA GLU A 63 -5.67 3.74 10.90
C GLU A 63 -5.97 2.82 9.70
N ALA A 64 -7.24 2.43 9.50
CA ALA A 64 -7.66 1.63 8.35
C ALA A 64 -7.37 2.33 7.01
N ASN A 65 -7.47 3.67 6.98
CA ASN A 65 -7.20 4.50 5.81
C ASN A 65 -5.76 5.03 5.76
N ALA A 66 -4.94 4.79 6.77
CA ALA A 66 -3.52 5.14 6.75
C ALA A 66 -2.76 4.22 5.80
N HIS A 67 -1.73 4.76 5.13
CA HIS A 67 -0.87 3.98 4.23
C HIS A 67 0.25 3.25 5.00
N PRO A 68 0.71 2.11 4.45
CA PRO A 68 0.25 1.49 3.22
C PRO A 68 -1.14 0.87 3.35
N VAL A 69 -1.88 0.82 2.25
CA VAL A 69 -3.06 -0.02 2.10
C VAL A 69 -2.67 -1.31 1.38
N ASP A 70 -3.37 -2.41 1.65
CA ASP A 70 -3.05 -3.71 1.07
C ASP A 70 -4.21 -4.30 0.24
N SER A 71 -3.96 -5.44 -0.40
CA SER A 71 -4.94 -6.14 -1.23
C SER A 71 -5.88 -7.05 -0.43
N GLN A 72 -5.82 -7.07 0.90
CA GLN A 72 -6.71 -7.89 1.70
C GLN A 72 -8.16 -7.52 1.42
N GLN A 73 -8.97 -8.51 1.11
CA GLN A 73 -10.39 -8.37 0.80
C GLN A 73 -11.25 -8.93 1.94
N ILE A 74 -12.55 -8.62 1.92
CA ILE A 74 -13.52 -9.16 2.89
C ILE A 74 -13.57 -10.68 2.76
N THR A 75 -13.61 -11.19 1.51
CA THR A 75 -13.55 -12.62 1.22
C THR A 75 -12.11 -13.02 0.94
N ALA A 76 -11.61 -14.03 1.64
CA ALA A 76 -10.28 -14.59 1.38
C ALA A 76 -10.19 -15.12 -0.05
N ASN A 77 -9.10 -14.77 -0.74
CA ASN A 77 -8.78 -15.28 -2.07
C ASN A 77 -7.30 -15.69 -2.13
N ASP A 78 -6.94 -16.47 -3.13
CA ASP A 78 -5.57 -16.95 -3.38
C ASP A 78 -4.75 -15.97 -4.25
N HIS A 79 -5.16 -14.71 -4.30
CA HIS A 79 -4.46 -13.69 -5.08
C HIS A 79 -3.21 -13.20 -4.34
N PRO A 80 -2.16 -12.77 -5.07
CA PRO A 80 -0.95 -12.24 -4.47
C PRO A 80 -1.21 -11.07 -3.52
N HIS A 81 -0.56 -11.07 -2.37
CA HIS A 81 -0.63 -9.96 -1.44
C HIS A 81 0.17 -8.76 -1.98
N VAL A 82 -0.51 -7.64 -2.11
CA VAL A 82 0.06 -6.37 -2.59
C VAL A 82 -0.17 -5.30 -1.54
N ALA A 83 0.85 -4.52 -1.25
CA ALA A 83 0.75 -3.29 -0.47
C ALA A 83 1.07 -2.08 -1.35
N ALA A 84 0.39 -0.95 -1.12
CA ALA A 84 0.60 0.26 -1.89
C ALA A 84 0.49 1.53 -1.04
N VAL A 85 1.21 2.56 -1.46
CA VAL A 85 1.06 3.94 -0.99
C VAL A 85 0.75 4.86 -2.17
N LEU A 86 -0.05 5.89 -1.91
CA LEU A 86 -0.49 6.88 -2.86
C LEU A 86 -0.21 8.29 -2.32
N ASN A 87 0.46 9.11 -3.11
CA ASN A 87 0.48 10.56 -2.95
C ASN A 87 -0.28 11.17 -4.13
N GLY A 88 -1.37 11.86 -3.88
CA GLY A 88 -2.32 12.36 -4.87
C GLY A 88 -3.68 11.70 -4.77
N ASP A 89 -4.44 11.75 -5.85
CA ASP A 89 -5.83 11.28 -5.88
C ASP A 89 -6.10 10.41 -7.11
N ILE A 90 -6.96 9.40 -6.95
CA ILE A 90 -7.53 8.60 -8.03
C ILE A 90 -9.00 9.02 -8.18
N ASP A 91 -9.25 9.94 -9.12
CA ASP A 91 -10.56 10.60 -9.26
C ASP A 91 -11.69 9.63 -9.60
N ASN A 92 -11.40 8.56 -10.34
CA ASN A 92 -12.37 7.57 -10.78
C ASN A 92 -12.44 6.30 -9.89
N TYR A 93 -11.97 6.35 -8.63
CA TYR A 93 -11.90 5.17 -7.77
C TYR A 93 -13.27 4.52 -7.49
N MET A 94 -14.34 5.32 -7.39
CA MET A 94 -15.69 4.81 -7.17
C MET A 94 -16.20 4.02 -8.39
N ASP A 95 -16.03 4.56 -9.59
CA ASP A 95 -16.40 3.91 -10.83
C ASP A 95 -15.64 2.58 -11.01
N LEU A 96 -14.34 2.58 -10.67
CA LEU A 96 -13.53 1.36 -10.70
C LEU A 96 -14.02 0.31 -9.70
N THR A 97 -14.41 0.74 -8.50
CA THR A 97 -14.93 -0.14 -7.46
C THR A 97 -16.21 -0.82 -7.93
N GLU A 98 -17.16 -0.08 -8.51
CA GLU A 98 -18.42 -0.61 -9.04
C GLU A 98 -18.17 -1.49 -10.27
N LEU A 99 -17.46 -0.99 -11.27
CA LEU A 99 -17.24 -1.68 -12.56
C LEU A 99 -16.51 -3.02 -12.39
N ARG A 100 -15.61 -3.09 -11.40
CA ARG A 100 -14.81 -4.29 -11.13
C ARG A 100 -15.34 -5.12 -9.97
N ASN A 101 -16.46 -4.73 -9.36
CA ASN A 101 -17.06 -5.38 -8.19
C ASN A 101 -16.02 -5.64 -7.08
N LEU A 102 -15.27 -4.59 -6.71
CA LEU A 102 -14.22 -4.73 -5.71
C LEU A 102 -14.83 -4.86 -4.31
N GLU A 103 -14.42 -5.90 -3.58
CA GLU A 103 -14.84 -6.14 -2.20
C GLU A 103 -13.95 -5.36 -1.23
N ILE A 104 -14.34 -4.13 -0.92
CA ILE A 104 -13.63 -3.23 0.00
C ILE A 104 -14.41 -3.16 1.32
N ALA A 105 -13.73 -3.34 2.45
CA ALA A 105 -14.34 -3.23 3.77
C ALA A 105 -14.88 -1.81 4.00
N PRO A 106 -16.08 -1.65 4.60
CA PRO A 106 -16.76 -0.35 4.72
C PRO A 106 -15.97 0.72 5.46
N GLU A 107 -15.09 0.34 6.36
CA GLU A 107 -14.22 1.25 7.10
C GLU A 107 -13.08 1.82 6.24
N ILE A 108 -12.77 1.20 5.10
CA ILE A 108 -11.75 1.66 4.18
C ILE A 108 -12.40 2.54 3.12
N THR A 109 -12.24 3.83 3.26
CA THR A 109 -12.87 4.86 2.42
C THR A 109 -11.87 5.66 1.58
N THR A 110 -10.58 5.32 1.65
CA THR A 110 -9.54 5.95 0.83
C THR A 110 -9.55 5.41 -0.60
N ASP A 111 -9.39 6.30 -1.56
CA ASP A 111 -9.21 5.99 -2.99
C ASP A 111 -8.00 5.08 -3.26
N ALA A 112 -6.96 5.20 -2.44
CA ALA A 112 -5.75 4.39 -2.56
C ALA A 112 -6.00 2.88 -2.52
N LYS A 113 -7.10 2.43 -1.89
CA LYS A 113 -7.41 0.99 -1.75
C LYS A 113 -7.61 0.28 -3.09
N VAL A 114 -8.06 0.98 -4.13
CA VAL A 114 -8.23 0.37 -5.46
C VAL A 114 -6.90 -0.07 -6.08
N ILE A 115 -5.77 0.54 -5.68
CA ILE A 115 -4.45 0.20 -6.23
C ILE A 115 -4.07 -1.26 -5.92
N PRO A 116 -3.90 -1.65 -4.65
CA PRO A 116 -3.47 -2.99 -4.32
C PRO A 116 -4.53 -4.03 -4.70
N THR A 117 -5.83 -3.70 -4.60
CA THR A 117 -6.92 -4.62 -4.92
C THR A 117 -6.92 -4.96 -6.42
N LEU A 118 -6.86 -3.95 -7.30
CA LEU A 118 -6.81 -4.18 -8.75
C LEU A 118 -5.51 -4.84 -9.18
N LEU A 119 -4.38 -4.45 -8.61
CA LEU A 119 -3.08 -5.04 -8.95
C LEU A 119 -3.01 -6.51 -8.56
N SER A 120 -3.50 -6.86 -7.38
CA SER A 120 -3.61 -8.25 -6.92
C SER A 120 -4.46 -9.10 -7.88
N ASN A 121 -5.62 -8.57 -8.30
CA ASN A 121 -6.49 -9.24 -9.28
C ASN A 121 -5.80 -9.42 -10.65
N GLN A 122 -5.03 -8.44 -11.11
CA GLN A 122 -4.26 -8.55 -12.35
C GLN A 122 -3.13 -9.61 -12.24
N LEU A 123 -2.46 -9.64 -11.09
CA LEU A 123 -1.37 -10.59 -10.83
C LEU A 123 -1.87 -12.05 -10.77
N ALA A 124 -3.11 -12.29 -10.34
CA ALA A 124 -3.69 -13.62 -10.38
C ALA A 124 -3.78 -14.20 -11.80
N GLY A 125 -3.80 -13.35 -12.82
CA GLY A 125 -3.84 -13.76 -14.24
C GLY A 125 -2.49 -13.76 -14.95
N THR A 126 -1.41 -13.27 -14.34
CA THR A 126 -0.09 -13.18 -14.97
C THR A 126 1.05 -13.10 -13.96
N THR A 127 2.20 -13.68 -14.32
CA THR A 127 3.45 -13.56 -13.55
C THR A 127 4.26 -12.31 -13.92
N ASN A 128 3.85 -11.56 -14.95
CA ASN A 128 4.54 -10.34 -15.36
C ASN A 128 4.07 -9.13 -14.54
N GLN A 129 4.78 -8.86 -13.44
CA GLN A 129 4.47 -7.75 -12.53
C GLN A 129 4.45 -6.38 -13.23
N ILE A 130 5.36 -6.14 -14.18
CA ILE A 130 5.45 -4.85 -14.87
C ILE A 130 4.20 -4.61 -15.71
N GLU A 131 3.74 -5.61 -16.46
CA GLU A 131 2.53 -5.50 -17.27
C GLU A 131 1.28 -5.41 -16.41
N ALA A 132 1.18 -6.19 -15.32
CA ALA A 132 0.08 -6.09 -14.37
C ALA A 132 0.00 -4.69 -13.76
N PHE A 133 1.11 -4.14 -13.32
CA PHE A 133 1.17 -2.80 -12.75
C PHE A 133 0.82 -1.71 -13.78
N ARG A 134 1.37 -1.79 -15.00
CA ARG A 134 1.00 -0.86 -16.09
C ARG A 134 -0.48 -0.92 -16.41
N ALA A 135 -1.03 -2.11 -16.57
CA ALA A 135 -2.45 -2.32 -16.85
C ALA A 135 -3.32 -1.74 -15.73
N THR A 136 -2.93 -1.91 -14.48
CA THR A 136 -3.62 -1.33 -13.32
C THR A 136 -3.60 0.19 -13.36
N VAL A 137 -2.42 0.80 -13.45
CA VAL A 137 -2.25 2.27 -13.44
C VAL A 137 -2.90 2.94 -14.64
N SER A 138 -2.98 2.27 -15.80
CA SER A 138 -3.61 2.82 -17.00
C SER A 138 -5.11 3.06 -16.84
N ASN A 139 -5.78 2.41 -15.89
CA ASN A 139 -7.19 2.64 -15.59
C ASN A 139 -7.44 3.84 -14.68
N PHE A 140 -6.42 4.39 -14.03
CA PHE A 140 -6.59 5.47 -13.07
C PHE A 140 -6.69 6.82 -13.77
N GLU A 141 -7.53 7.70 -13.24
CA GLU A 141 -7.63 9.11 -13.60
C GLU A 141 -7.20 9.94 -12.40
N GLY A 142 -6.62 11.12 -12.65
CA GLY A 142 -6.13 12.02 -11.60
C GLY A 142 -4.62 12.25 -11.63
N SER A 143 -4.09 12.78 -10.54
CA SER A 143 -2.66 13.09 -10.36
C SER A 143 -2.10 12.29 -9.21
N MET A 144 -1.12 11.45 -9.46
CA MET A 144 -0.69 10.45 -8.50
C MET A 144 0.79 10.09 -8.59
N ALA A 145 1.38 9.82 -7.44
CA ALA A 145 2.63 9.10 -7.29
C ALA A 145 2.35 7.84 -6.46
N ILE A 146 2.63 6.67 -7.04
CA ILE A 146 2.33 5.36 -6.46
C ILE A 146 3.62 4.60 -6.23
N VAL A 147 3.72 3.96 -5.07
CA VAL A 147 4.68 2.87 -4.82
C VAL A 147 3.88 1.65 -4.44
N SER A 148 4.17 0.49 -5.06
CA SER A 148 3.58 -0.78 -4.67
C SER A 148 4.61 -1.88 -4.51
N HIS A 149 4.33 -2.80 -3.62
CA HIS A 149 5.11 -3.99 -3.31
C HIS A 149 4.24 -5.22 -3.44
N ASN A 150 4.78 -6.27 -4.07
CA ASN A 150 4.14 -7.58 -4.20
C ASN A 150 4.91 -8.62 -3.38
N ALA A 151 4.23 -9.34 -2.51
CA ALA A 151 4.82 -10.34 -1.64
C ALA A 151 5.50 -11.50 -2.41
N GLU A 152 5.04 -11.84 -3.61
CA GLU A 152 5.67 -12.86 -4.45
C GLU A 152 7.00 -12.42 -5.08
N GLN A 153 7.28 -11.11 -5.08
CA GLN A 153 8.54 -10.55 -5.57
C GLN A 153 9.10 -9.55 -4.54
N PRO A 154 9.47 -10.02 -3.35
CA PRO A 154 9.75 -9.17 -2.20
C PRO A 154 10.92 -8.19 -2.38
N HIS A 155 11.79 -8.45 -3.35
CA HIS A 155 12.94 -7.61 -3.69
C HIS A 155 12.64 -6.52 -4.74
N LYS A 156 11.37 -6.35 -5.14
CA LYS A 156 10.97 -5.38 -6.17
C LYS A 156 9.93 -4.40 -5.67
N LEU A 157 10.10 -3.14 -6.07
CA LEU A 157 9.08 -2.10 -5.98
C LEU A 157 8.62 -1.71 -7.37
N SER A 158 7.32 -1.49 -7.53
CA SER A 158 6.75 -0.87 -8.71
C SER A 158 6.41 0.60 -8.42
N LEU A 159 6.85 1.49 -9.30
CA LEU A 159 6.74 2.93 -9.13
C LEU A 159 5.98 3.52 -10.33
N ALA A 160 5.02 4.40 -10.07
CA ALA A 160 4.32 5.15 -11.11
C ALA A 160 4.18 6.62 -10.70
N LEU A 161 4.33 7.48 -11.69
CA LEU A 161 4.08 8.92 -11.59
C LEU A 161 3.18 9.35 -12.73
N ARG A 162 2.09 10.03 -12.42
CA ARG A 162 1.15 10.56 -13.41
C ARG A 162 0.64 11.92 -12.97
N GLY A 163 0.48 12.83 -13.95
CA GLY A 163 0.02 14.19 -13.68
C GLY A 163 1.12 15.11 -13.19
N SER A 164 0.75 16.21 -12.57
CA SER A 164 1.66 17.24 -12.08
C SER A 164 1.49 17.46 -10.58
N GLY A 165 2.55 17.93 -9.93
CA GLY A 165 2.53 18.28 -8.51
C GLY A 165 2.88 17.14 -7.55
N GLN A 166 3.00 15.91 -8.03
CA GLN A 166 3.42 14.75 -7.24
C GLN A 166 4.88 14.39 -7.55
N ALA A 167 5.56 13.79 -6.59
CA ALA A 167 6.93 13.33 -6.74
C ALA A 167 7.21 12.04 -5.98
N LEU A 168 8.19 11.29 -6.47
CA LEU A 168 8.80 10.12 -5.80
C LEU A 168 10.25 10.49 -5.45
N TYR A 169 10.69 10.17 -4.22
CA TYR A 169 12.02 10.48 -3.69
C TYR A 169 12.73 9.22 -3.24
#